data_366436f306029363c3eb2ea3f9ab9d14
#
_entry.id   366436f306029363c3eb2ea3f9ab9d14
#
_cell.length_a   1.000
_cell.length_b   1.000
_cell.length_c   1.000
_cell.angle_alpha   90.00
_cell.angle_beta   90.00
_cell.angle_gamma   90.00
#
_symmetry.space_group_name_H-M   'P 1'
#
loop_
_entity.id
_entity.type
_entity.pdbx_description
1 polymer ?
#
loop_
_entity_poly.entity_id
_entity_poly.type
_entity_poly.pdbx_seq_one_letter_code
_entity_poly.pdbx_strand_id
1 'polypeptide(L)'
;VTVIIAGCLAIVFVTGYATFRVWQQGQRDDRRQAAAIVVMGAAQYDGRPSPVFAARIDHAVDLYRAGVAPRMVMTGGKALGDRTTEAASARAYAVARGVPPDAILVEDQSRTTLESIHAVGQVMRANGLVTAVFVSDRPHMLRVLRMASDDGIEAWGSPTETSPIEHDLPGQVDATLHELGALAQYFVLGSGS
;
A
#
# COMPACT_ATOMS: atom_id res chain seq x y z
N VAL A 1 -8.22 32.14 -26.85
CA VAL A 1 -8.16 32.52 -25.42
C VAL A 1 -9.14 31.68 -24.60
N THR A 2 -10.42 31.61 -24.92
CA THR A 2 -11.46 30.90 -24.17
C THR A 2 -11.16 29.39 -24.01
N VAL A 3 -10.69 28.72 -25.07
CA VAL A 3 -10.34 27.29 -25.02
C VAL A 3 -9.15 27.02 -24.09
N ILE A 4 -8.15 27.91 -24.10
CA ILE A 4 -6.99 27.77 -23.21
C ILE A 4 -7.41 27.95 -21.75
N ILE A 5 -8.24 28.98 -21.46
CA ILE A 5 -8.77 29.20 -20.10
C ILE A 5 -9.59 27.99 -19.62
N ALA A 6 -10.48 27.48 -20.46
CA ALA A 6 -11.29 26.30 -20.15
C ALA A 6 -10.39 25.07 -19.88
N GLY A 7 -9.34 24.87 -20.68
CA GLY A 7 -8.37 23.79 -20.48
C GLY A 7 -7.61 23.93 -19.15
N CYS A 8 -7.14 25.12 -18.80
CA CYS A 8 -6.48 25.38 -17.52
C CYS A 8 -7.42 25.13 -16.34
N LEU A 9 -8.67 25.59 -16.42
CA LEU A 9 -9.68 25.35 -15.36
C LEU A 9 -9.99 23.86 -15.20
N ALA A 10 -10.09 23.11 -16.31
CA ALA A 10 -10.29 21.66 -16.25
C ALA A 10 -9.13 20.95 -15.57
N ILE A 11 -7.89 21.31 -15.87
CA ILE A 11 -6.70 20.72 -15.23
C ILE A 11 -6.70 21.02 -13.73
N VAL A 12 -6.96 22.27 -13.33
CA VAL A 12 -7.03 22.67 -11.92
C VAL A 12 -8.12 21.90 -11.19
N PHE A 13 -9.30 21.74 -11.81
CA PHE A 13 -10.42 21.01 -11.24
C PHE A 13 -10.09 19.52 -11.07
N VAL A 14 -9.54 18.87 -12.10
CA VAL A 14 -9.18 17.44 -12.06
C VAL A 14 -8.10 17.18 -11.02
N THR A 15 -7.06 18.02 -10.97
CA THR A 15 -5.98 17.89 -9.98
C THR A 15 -6.51 18.10 -8.56
N GLY A 16 -7.32 19.13 -8.34
CA GLY A 16 -7.93 19.40 -7.04
C GLY A 16 -8.84 18.26 -6.59
N TYR A 17 -9.67 17.72 -7.50
CA TYR A 17 -10.52 16.57 -7.22
C TYR A 17 -9.70 15.31 -6.89
N ALA A 18 -8.64 15.01 -7.66
CA ALA A 18 -7.77 13.87 -7.41
C ALA A 18 -7.07 13.99 -6.04
N THR A 19 -6.54 15.18 -5.72
CA THR A 19 -5.93 15.46 -4.41
C THR A 19 -6.92 15.23 -3.26
N PHE A 20 -8.15 15.75 -3.40
CA PHE A 20 -9.20 15.52 -2.42
C PHE A 20 -9.52 14.04 -2.26
N ARG A 21 -9.57 13.27 -3.34
CA ARG A 21 -9.85 11.82 -3.29
C ARG A 21 -8.70 11.04 -2.62
N VAL A 22 -7.43 11.41 -2.88
CA VAL A 22 -6.26 10.83 -2.19
C VAL A 22 -6.37 11.10 -0.69
N TRP A 23 -6.60 12.35 -0.29
CA TRP A 23 -6.78 12.72 1.11
C TRP A 23 -7.98 12.00 1.74
N GLN A 24 -9.15 12.02 1.10
CA GLN A 24 -10.37 11.39 1.61
C GLN A 24 -10.19 9.90 1.85
N GLN A 25 -9.55 9.19 0.91
CA GLN A 25 -9.30 7.75 1.07
C GLN A 25 -8.28 7.48 2.16
N GLY A 26 -7.26 8.31 2.29
CA GLY A 26 -6.26 8.20 3.36
C GLY A 26 -6.81 8.42 4.77
N GLN A 27 -7.96 9.11 4.92
CA GLN A 27 -8.62 9.29 6.22
C GLN A 27 -9.57 8.14 6.60
N ARG A 28 -9.79 7.18 5.69
CA ARG A 28 -10.67 6.04 5.96
C ARG A 28 -9.89 4.89 6.53
N ASP A 29 -10.24 4.50 7.75
CA ASP A 29 -9.74 3.29 8.40
C ASP A 29 -10.89 2.27 8.48
N ASP A 30 -10.85 1.28 7.60
CA ASP A 30 -11.93 0.28 7.47
C ASP A 30 -11.41 -1.09 7.92
N ARG A 31 -11.47 -1.33 9.24
CA ARG A 31 -10.96 -2.53 9.92
C ARG A 31 -11.98 -3.67 9.91
N ARG A 32 -12.52 -4.00 8.75
CA ARG A 32 -13.45 -5.13 8.62
C ARG A 32 -12.74 -6.46 8.78
N GLN A 33 -13.45 -7.47 9.26
CA GLN A 33 -12.94 -8.83 9.22
C GLN A 33 -12.71 -9.27 7.77
N ALA A 34 -11.53 -9.78 7.51
CA ALA A 34 -11.07 -10.20 6.19
C ALA A 34 -10.35 -11.56 6.25
N ALA A 35 -10.07 -12.14 5.09
CA ALA A 35 -9.28 -13.36 5.01
C ALA A 35 -7.78 -13.10 5.21
N ALA A 36 -7.30 -11.89 4.83
CA ALA A 36 -5.90 -11.50 4.99
C ALA A 36 -5.72 -10.02 5.32
N ILE A 37 -4.59 -9.69 5.98
CA ILE A 37 -4.04 -8.34 6.07
C ILE A 37 -2.86 -8.30 5.09
N VAL A 38 -2.89 -7.37 4.13
CA VAL A 38 -1.83 -7.19 3.14
C VAL A 38 -1.01 -5.96 3.50
N VAL A 39 0.29 -6.15 3.72
CA VAL A 39 1.23 -5.06 4.04
C VAL A 39 1.96 -4.67 2.78
N MET A 40 1.73 -3.43 2.31
CA MET A 40 2.44 -2.89 1.15
C MET A 40 3.90 -2.62 1.48
N GLY A 41 4.79 -3.08 0.58
CA GLY A 41 6.22 -2.89 0.70
C GLY A 41 6.64 -1.42 0.81
N ALA A 42 7.77 -1.20 1.42
CA ALA A 42 8.50 0.07 1.46
C ALA A 42 9.98 -0.23 1.73
N ALA A 43 10.82 0.80 1.68
CA ALA A 43 12.26 0.62 1.79
C ALA A 43 12.69 -0.19 3.02
N GLN A 44 13.71 -1.00 2.85
CA GLN A 44 14.43 -1.69 3.91
C GLN A 44 15.94 -1.42 3.79
N TYR A 45 16.64 -1.55 4.89
CA TYR A 45 18.09 -1.33 4.95
C TYR A 45 18.74 -2.58 5.53
N ASP A 46 19.27 -3.43 4.66
CA ASP A 46 20.00 -4.65 5.03
C ASP A 46 19.21 -5.60 5.97
N GLY A 47 17.95 -5.83 5.64
CA GLY A 47 17.03 -6.68 6.42
C GLY A 47 16.30 -5.96 7.56
N ARG A 48 16.50 -4.65 7.72
CA ARG A 48 15.76 -3.83 8.68
C ARG A 48 14.75 -2.96 7.95
N PRO A 49 13.45 -3.05 8.25
CA PRO A 49 12.46 -2.14 7.69
C PRO A 49 12.85 -0.68 7.98
N SER A 50 12.66 0.21 7.00
CA SER A 50 12.73 1.66 7.24
C SER A 50 11.69 2.07 8.28
N PRO A 51 11.81 3.25 8.92
CA PRO A 51 10.82 3.73 9.88
C PRO A 51 9.38 3.76 9.31
N VAL A 52 9.22 4.13 8.04
CA VAL A 52 7.93 4.09 7.32
C VAL A 52 7.42 2.65 7.21
N PHE A 53 8.28 1.72 6.79
CA PHE A 53 7.88 0.33 6.64
C PHE A 53 7.59 -0.34 7.99
N ALA A 54 8.39 -0.04 9.01
CA ALA A 54 8.14 -0.52 10.37
C ALA A 54 6.77 -0.09 10.88
N ALA A 55 6.37 1.18 10.65
CA ALA A 55 5.05 1.68 11.05
C ALA A 55 3.90 0.90 10.36
N ARG A 56 4.04 0.57 9.07
CA ARG A 56 3.05 -0.28 8.38
C ARG A 56 2.97 -1.67 9.00
N ILE A 57 4.12 -2.30 9.26
CA ILE A 57 4.16 -3.66 9.82
C ILE A 57 3.60 -3.66 11.24
N ASP A 58 3.96 -2.68 12.08
CA ASP A 58 3.45 -2.56 13.45
C ASP A 58 1.92 -2.42 13.45
N HIS A 59 1.38 -1.54 12.59
CA HIS A 59 -0.07 -1.40 12.42
C HIS A 59 -0.75 -2.72 11.99
N ALA A 60 -0.15 -3.43 11.03
CA ALA A 60 -0.67 -4.72 10.58
C ALA A 60 -0.61 -5.81 11.66
N VAL A 61 0.42 -5.81 12.51
CA VAL A 61 0.52 -6.70 13.68
C VAL A 61 -0.58 -6.39 14.69
N ASP A 62 -0.91 -5.13 14.91
CA ASP A 62 -2.00 -4.74 15.81
C ASP A 62 -3.37 -5.16 15.26
N LEU A 63 -3.60 -5.04 13.94
CA LEU A 63 -4.79 -5.56 13.28
C LEU A 63 -4.89 -7.09 13.40
N TYR A 64 -3.77 -7.79 13.23
CA TYR A 64 -3.71 -9.24 13.40
C TYR A 64 -4.07 -9.66 14.83
N ARG A 65 -3.49 -9.00 15.85
CA ARG A 65 -3.81 -9.23 17.26
C ARG A 65 -5.26 -8.93 17.61
N ALA A 66 -5.83 -7.92 16.96
CA ALA A 66 -7.25 -7.57 17.08
C ALA A 66 -8.19 -8.57 16.37
N GLY A 67 -7.65 -9.59 15.68
CA GLY A 67 -8.45 -10.61 15.01
C GLY A 67 -9.11 -10.14 13.70
N VAL A 68 -8.58 -9.07 13.07
CA VAL A 68 -9.10 -8.56 11.79
C VAL A 68 -8.95 -9.60 10.68
N ALA A 69 -7.84 -10.35 10.66
CA ALA A 69 -7.67 -11.49 9.76
C ALA A 69 -6.73 -12.54 10.35
N PRO A 70 -6.89 -13.84 9.98
CA PRO A 70 -6.04 -14.93 10.46
C PRO A 70 -4.71 -15.05 9.69
N ARG A 71 -4.56 -14.35 8.58
CA ARG A 71 -3.38 -14.40 7.69
C ARG A 71 -2.84 -13.01 7.44
N MET A 72 -1.53 -12.93 7.21
CA MET A 72 -0.86 -11.74 6.73
C MET A 72 -0.16 -12.04 5.40
N VAL A 73 -0.12 -11.09 4.48
CA VAL A 73 0.66 -11.14 3.24
C VAL A 73 1.64 -9.99 3.28
N MET A 74 2.92 -10.29 3.33
CA MET A 74 3.99 -9.29 3.23
C MET A 74 4.41 -9.15 1.77
N THR A 75 4.46 -7.91 1.25
CA THR A 75 4.80 -7.66 -0.15
C THR A 75 6.08 -6.84 -0.28
N GLY A 76 6.71 -6.98 -1.42
CA GLY A 76 7.84 -6.17 -1.82
C GLY A 76 9.09 -6.99 -2.14
N GLY A 77 9.59 -6.73 -3.34
CA GLY A 77 10.76 -7.41 -3.88
C GLY A 77 12.08 -6.88 -3.33
N LYS A 78 13.07 -6.89 -4.19
CA LYS A 78 14.46 -6.60 -3.86
C LYS A 78 14.98 -5.46 -4.72
N ALA A 79 15.46 -4.39 -4.11
CA ALA A 79 16.17 -3.35 -4.85
C ALA A 79 17.55 -3.83 -5.29
N LEU A 80 18.11 -3.16 -6.31
CA LEU A 80 19.44 -3.51 -6.80
C LEU A 80 20.49 -3.28 -5.70
N GLY A 81 21.27 -4.32 -5.39
CA GLY A 81 22.28 -4.28 -4.35
C GLY A 81 21.82 -4.76 -2.97
N ASP A 82 20.53 -4.93 -2.75
CA ASP A 82 20.01 -5.46 -1.49
C ASP A 82 20.38 -6.95 -1.30
N ARG A 83 20.58 -7.36 -0.05
CA ARG A 83 20.81 -8.77 0.31
C ARG A 83 19.51 -9.53 0.55
N THR A 84 18.43 -8.85 0.90
CA THR A 84 17.13 -9.44 1.19
C THR A 84 15.99 -8.63 0.53
N THR A 85 14.79 -9.20 0.48
CA THR A 85 13.60 -8.55 -0.04
C THR A 85 12.89 -7.74 1.06
N GLU A 86 12.07 -6.77 0.67
CA GLU A 86 11.21 -6.03 1.59
C GLU A 86 10.27 -7.00 2.33
N ALA A 87 9.63 -7.91 1.60
CA ALA A 87 8.71 -8.89 2.18
C ALA A 87 9.39 -9.84 3.19
N ALA A 88 10.63 -10.30 2.91
CA ALA A 88 11.37 -11.12 3.85
C ALA A 88 11.76 -10.35 5.12
N SER A 89 12.17 -9.08 4.96
CA SER A 89 12.44 -8.17 6.08
C SER A 89 11.18 -7.96 6.94
N ALA A 90 10.04 -7.70 6.30
CA ALA A 90 8.75 -7.52 6.98
C ALA A 90 8.31 -8.78 7.73
N ARG A 91 8.47 -9.96 7.11
CA ARG A 91 8.17 -11.23 7.76
C ARG A 91 9.01 -11.44 9.02
N ALA A 92 10.32 -11.24 8.93
CA ALA A 92 11.22 -11.37 10.08
C ALA A 92 10.83 -10.41 11.22
N TYR A 93 10.48 -9.17 10.87
CA TYR A 93 10.07 -8.14 11.81
C TYR A 93 8.73 -8.48 12.50
N ALA A 94 7.74 -8.98 11.76
CA ALA A 94 6.45 -9.38 12.32
C ALA A 94 6.56 -10.63 13.21
N VAL A 95 7.39 -11.62 12.83
CA VAL A 95 7.67 -12.81 13.65
C VAL A 95 8.32 -12.41 14.97
N ALA A 96 9.27 -11.48 14.96
CA ALA A 96 9.89 -10.95 16.19
C ALA A 96 8.88 -10.24 17.12
N ARG A 97 7.69 -9.87 16.59
CA ARG A 97 6.56 -9.30 17.35
C ARG A 97 5.50 -10.31 17.74
N GLY A 98 5.77 -11.59 17.54
CA GLY A 98 4.91 -12.68 17.98
C GLY A 98 3.85 -13.13 16.98
N VAL A 99 3.91 -12.70 15.70
CA VAL A 99 3.08 -13.26 14.65
C VAL A 99 3.62 -14.66 14.29
N PRO A 100 2.80 -15.72 14.32
CA PRO A 100 3.26 -17.05 13.94
C PRO A 100 3.79 -17.08 12.49
N PRO A 101 4.93 -17.73 12.22
CA PRO A 101 5.51 -17.75 10.87
C PRO A 101 4.61 -18.38 9.80
N ASP A 102 3.75 -19.31 10.19
CA ASP A 102 2.76 -19.98 9.32
C ASP A 102 1.52 -19.12 9.02
N ALA A 103 1.28 -18.07 9.80
CA ALA A 103 0.25 -17.07 9.50
C ALA A 103 0.69 -16.09 8.41
N ILE A 104 1.98 -16.04 8.04
CA ILE A 104 2.54 -15.04 7.13
C ILE A 104 2.86 -15.66 5.77
N LEU A 105 2.19 -15.16 4.74
CA LEU A 105 2.50 -15.39 3.34
C LEU A 105 3.44 -14.28 2.82
N VAL A 106 4.26 -14.60 1.82
CA VAL A 106 5.26 -13.68 1.28
C VAL A 106 5.10 -13.57 -0.23
N GLU A 107 5.09 -12.34 -0.72
CA GLU A 107 5.24 -11.98 -2.11
C GLU A 107 6.52 -11.13 -2.23
N ASP A 108 7.56 -11.64 -2.86
CA ASP A 108 8.91 -11.07 -2.83
C ASP A 108 9.55 -10.84 -4.21
N GLN A 109 8.74 -10.89 -5.29
CA GLN A 109 9.24 -10.78 -6.66
C GLN A 109 8.94 -9.42 -7.29
N SER A 110 7.92 -8.72 -6.82
CA SER A 110 7.45 -7.46 -7.40
C SER A 110 8.42 -6.30 -7.17
N ARG A 111 8.42 -5.35 -8.12
CA ARG A 111 9.22 -4.12 -8.09
C ARG A 111 8.38 -2.86 -8.15
N THR A 112 7.12 -2.98 -8.53
CA THR A 112 6.18 -1.88 -8.61
C THR A 112 4.92 -2.20 -7.80
N THR A 113 4.14 -1.18 -7.47
CA THR A 113 2.86 -1.37 -6.75
C THR A 113 1.90 -2.24 -7.55
N LEU A 114 1.82 -2.05 -8.87
CA LEU A 114 0.93 -2.84 -9.73
C LEU A 114 1.34 -4.32 -9.74
N GLU A 115 2.63 -4.61 -9.88
CA GLU A 115 3.15 -5.97 -9.80
C GLU A 115 2.84 -6.60 -8.43
N SER A 116 3.05 -5.84 -7.34
CA SER A 116 2.75 -6.31 -5.98
C SER A 116 1.26 -6.67 -5.82
N ILE A 117 0.35 -5.81 -6.26
CA ILE A 117 -1.09 -6.08 -6.16
C ILE A 117 -1.48 -7.32 -6.97
N HIS A 118 -0.99 -7.44 -8.22
CA HIS A 118 -1.26 -8.60 -9.05
C HIS A 118 -0.73 -9.90 -8.43
N ALA A 119 0.50 -9.87 -7.92
CA ALA A 119 1.13 -11.02 -7.26
C ALA A 119 0.42 -11.38 -5.93
N VAL A 120 -0.01 -10.37 -5.16
CA VAL A 120 -0.88 -10.59 -3.98
C VAL A 120 -2.17 -11.30 -4.37
N GLY A 121 -2.83 -10.85 -5.44
CA GLY A 121 -4.04 -11.53 -5.96
C GLY A 121 -3.77 -13.00 -6.29
N GLN A 122 -2.63 -13.32 -6.89
CA GLN A 122 -2.23 -14.73 -7.15
C GLN A 122 -2.00 -15.49 -5.85
N VAL A 123 -1.25 -14.93 -4.88
CA VAL A 123 -1.00 -15.57 -3.57
C VAL A 123 -2.32 -15.81 -2.84
N MET A 124 -3.23 -14.84 -2.84
CA MET A 124 -4.54 -14.96 -2.19
C MET A 124 -5.37 -16.05 -2.84
N ARG A 125 -5.50 -16.07 -4.17
CA ARG A 125 -6.24 -17.11 -4.90
C ARG A 125 -5.67 -18.51 -4.65
N ALA A 126 -4.35 -18.67 -4.65
CA ALA A 126 -3.68 -19.95 -4.37
C ALA A 126 -3.93 -20.47 -2.94
N ASN A 127 -4.27 -19.59 -2.00
CA ASN A 127 -4.55 -19.92 -0.60
C ASN A 127 -6.05 -19.86 -0.24
N GLY A 128 -6.94 -19.68 -1.23
CA GLY A 128 -8.39 -19.59 -1.00
C GLY A 128 -8.84 -18.33 -0.25
N LEU A 129 -8.04 -17.25 -0.29
CA LEU A 129 -8.32 -15.99 0.36
C LEU A 129 -9.02 -15.05 -0.64
N VAL A 130 -10.15 -14.48 -0.26
CA VAL A 130 -10.99 -13.66 -1.18
C VAL A 130 -11.10 -12.20 -0.76
N THR A 131 -10.86 -11.90 0.51
CA THR A 131 -11.00 -10.55 1.08
C THR A 131 -9.72 -10.11 1.77
N ALA A 132 -9.38 -8.82 1.70
CA ALA A 132 -8.17 -8.29 2.32
C ALA A 132 -8.34 -6.89 2.92
N VAL A 133 -7.68 -6.66 4.06
CA VAL A 133 -7.40 -5.31 4.57
C VAL A 133 -5.99 -4.94 4.17
N PHE A 134 -5.85 -3.90 3.35
CA PHE A 134 -4.55 -3.37 2.93
C PHE A 134 -4.03 -2.33 3.93
N VAL A 135 -2.76 -2.47 4.29
CA VAL A 135 -2.03 -1.55 5.16
C VAL A 135 -0.96 -0.83 4.36
N SER A 136 -1.01 0.50 4.38
CA SER A 136 -0.05 1.39 3.74
C SER A 136 -0.09 2.78 4.39
N ASP A 137 0.65 3.77 3.86
CA ASP A 137 0.53 5.16 4.28
C ASP A 137 -0.71 5.80 3.64
N ARG A 138 -1.25 6.85 4.29
CA ARG A 138 -2.46 7.55 3.86
C ARG A 138 -2.46 7.99 2.39
N PRO A 139 -1.42 8.66 1.86
CA PRO A 139 -1.44 9.10 0.46
C PRO A 139 -1.52 7.94 -0.54
N HIS A 140 -0.88 6.81 -0.21
CA HIS A 140 -0.79 5.63 -1.09
C HIS A 140 -2.09 4.82 -1.16
N MET A 141 -3.00 4.97 -0.19
CA MET A 141 -4.15 4.10 -0.01
C MET A 141 -5.12 4.10 -1.20
N LEU A 142 -5.38 5.26 -1.82
CA LEU A 142 -6.28 5.34 -2.97
C LEU A 142 -5.80 4.49 -4.14
N ARG A 143 -4.51 4.55 -4.47
CA ARG A 143 -3.90 3.81 -5.58
C ARG A 143 -3.90 2.31 -5.31
N VAL A 144 -3.52 1.90 -4.10
CA VAL A 144 -3.52 0.49 -3.67
C VAL A 144 -4.91 -0.12 -3.80
N LEU A 145 -5.94 0.52 -3.24
CA LEU A 145 -7.30 -0.02 -3.27
C LEU A 145 -7.90 -0.01 -4.67
N ARG A 146 -7.56 0.99 -5.49
CA ARG A 146 -7.99 1.02 -6.89
C ARG A 146 -7.41 -0.16 -7.67
N MET A 147 -6.10 -0.37 -7.59
CA MET A 147 -5.42 -1.49 -8.26
C MET A 147 -5.92 -2.85 -7.74
N ALA A 148 -6.13 -2.99 -6.42
CA ALA A 148 -6.68 -4.21 -5.83
C ALA A 148 -8.08 -4.53 -6.36
N SER A 149 -8.95 -3.52 -6.48
CA SER A 149 -10.29 -3.67 -7.06
C SER A 149 -10.24 -4.07 -8.54
N ASP A 150 -9.31 -3.49 -9.32
CA ASP A 150 -9.13 -3.82 -10.73
C ASP A 150 -8.59 -5.24 -10.94
N ASP A 151 -7.80 -5.79 -9.96
CA ASP A 151 -7.36 -7.20 -9.93
C ASP A 151 -8.42 -8.16 -9.35
N GLY A 152 -9.60 -7.67 -9.01
CA GLY A 152 -10.72 -8.47 -8.49
C GLY A 152 -10.60 -8.86 -7.01
N ILE A 153 -9.77 -8.17 -6.23
CA ILE A 153 -9.66 -8.38 -4.80
C ILE A 153 -10.73 -7.53 -4.09
N GLU A 154 -11.55 -8.15 -3.24
CA GLU A 154 -12.43 -7.41 -2.34
C GLU A 154 -11.59 -6.82 -1.21
N ALA A 155 -11.32 -5.51 -1.28
CA ALA A 155 -10.29 -4.83 -0.51
C ALA A 155 -10.82 -3.65 0.31
N TRP A 156 -10.34 -3.54 1.54
CA TRP A 156 -10.51 -2.40 2.44
C TRP A 156 -9.16 -1.83 2.82
N GLY A 157 -9.12 -0.56 3.21
CA GLY A 157 -7.90 0.12 3.60
C GLY A 157 -7.85 0.45 5.08
N SER A 158 -6.72 0.16 5.70
CA SER A 158 -6.39 0.60 7.06
C SER A 158 -5.02 1.27 7.03
N PRO A 159 -4.97 2.61 6.83
CA PRO A 159 -3.71 3.34 6.76
C PRO A 159 -3.04 3.40 8.13
N THR A 160 -1.69 3.33 8.15
CA THR A 160 -0.95 3.56 9.40
C THR A 160 -0.99 5.04 9.80
N GLU A 161 -1.14 5.28 11.10
CA GLU A 161 -1.15 6.64 11.68
C GLU A 161 0.20 7.03 12.29
N THR A 162 1.11 6.06 12.47
CA THR A 162 2.40 6.23 13.14
C THR A 162 3.56 6.39 12.18
N SER A 163 3.29 6.49 10.87
CA SER A 163 4.32 6.71 9.86
C SER A 163 4.98 8.07 10.07
N PRO A 164 6.31 8.18 9.95
CA PRO A 164 7.00 9.48 9.98
C PRO A 164 6.45 10.50 8.98
N ILE A 165 5.90 10.06 7.86
CA ILE A 165 5.26 10.92 6.85
C ILE A 165 4.08 11.70 7.45
N GLU A 166 3.35 11.12 8.42
CA GLU A 166 2.18 11.76 9.03
C GLU A 166 2.52 12.98 9.89
N HIS A 167 3.78 13.13 10.28
CA HIS A 167 4.27 14.21 11.12
C HIS A 167 5.16 15.22 10.37
N ASP A 168 5.28 15.06 9.05
CA ASP A 168 6.12 15.90 8.17
C ASP A 168 5.28 16.47 7.02
N LEU A 169 4.86 17.73 7.13
CA LEU A 169 4.05 18.38 6.09
C LEU A 169 4.74 18.41 4.71
N PRO A 170 6.04 18.75 4.57
CA PRO A 170 6.73 18.64 3.29
C PRO A 170 6.69 17.21 2.73
N GLY A 171 6.92 16.19 3.55
CA GLY A 171 6.84 14.80 3.16
C GLY A 171 5.44 14.36 2.72
N GLN A 172 4.39 14.84 3.40
CA GLN A 172 3.00 14.58 2.99
C GLN A 172 2.68 15.19 1.62
N VAL A 173 3.14 16.42 1.37
CA VAL A 173 2.95 17.10 0.07
C VAL A 173 3.67 16.33 -1.03
N ASP A 174 4.95 15.98 -0.82
CA ASP A 174 5.75 15.21 -1.78
C ASP A 174 5.11 13.85 -2.08
N ALA A 175 4.73 13.10 -1.05
CA ALA A 175 4.03 11.83 -1.20
C ALA A 175 2.71 11.98 -1.98
N THR A 176 1.92 13.03 -1.69
CA THR A 176 0.66 13.30 -2.41
C THR A 176 0.92 13.61 -3.88
N LEU A 177 1.91 14.44 -4.20
CA LEU A 177 2.28 14.76 -5.58
C LEU A 177 2.77 13.52 -6.34
N HIS A 178 3.57 12.70 -5.69
CA HIS A 178 4.01 11.41 -6.24
C HIS A 178 2.81 10.52 -6.57
N GLU A 179 1.84 10.39 -5.65
CA GLU A 179 0.65 9.57 -5.86
C GLU A 179 -0.25 10.11 -6.99
N LEU A 180 -0.39 11.42 -7.14
CA LEU A 180 -1.11 12.02 -8.26
C LEU A 180 -0.46 11.68 -9.60
N GLY A 181 0.88 11.73 -9.69
CA GLY A 181 1.63 11.32 -10.87
C GLY A 181 1.47 9.83 -11.17
N ALA A 182 1.60 8.98 -10.16
CA ALA A 182 1.44 7.53 -10.29
C ALA A 182 0.00 7.13 -10.67
N LEU A 183 -1.02 7.79 -10.13
CA LEU A 183 -2.42 7.58 -10.53
C LEU A 183 -2.65 8.00 -11.99
N ALA A 184 -2.12 9.16 -12.42
CA ALA A 184 -2.21 9.61 -13.80
C ALA A 184 -1.54 8.61 -14.75
N GLN A 185 -0.35 8.11 -14.40
CA GLN A 185 0.34 7.08 -15.15
C GLN A 185 -0.47 5.79 -15.24
N TYR A 186 -1.05 5.34 -14.13
CA TYR A 186 -1.89 4.15 -14.09
C TYR A 186 -3.10 4.25 -15.01
N PHE A 187 -3.85 5.37 -14.95
CA PHE A 187 -5.06 5.54 -15.75
C PHE A 187 -4.79 5.79 -17.24
N VAL A 188 -3.66 6.42 -17.59
CA VAL A 188 -3.34 6.76 -18.99
C VAL A 188 -2.55 5.66 -19.68
N LEU A 189 -1.59 5.03 -18.99
CA LEU A 189 -0.65 4.07 -19.57
C LEU A 189 -0.91 2.63 -19.15
N GLY A 190 -1.79 2.38 -18.19
CA GLY A 190 -2.01 1.05 -17.63
C GLY A 190 -0.79 0.49 -16.89
N SER A 191 0.17 1.34 -16.52
CA SER A 191 1.39 0.96 -15.82
C SER A 191 1.42 1.52 -14.41
N GLY A 192 1.98 0.76 -13.47
CA GLY A 192 2.10 1.17 -12.06
C GLY A 192 3.56 1.25 -11.63
N SER A 193 4.01 2.42 -11.21
CA SER A 193 5.31 2.63 -10.57
C SER A 193 5.22 2.38 -9.07
#